data_f0af86ba8d8ee50e72ef54990029da76
#
_entry.id   f0af86ba8d8ee50e72ef54990029da76
#
_cell.length_a   1.000
_cell.length_b   1.000
_cell.length_c   1.000
_cell.angle_alpha   90.00
_cell.angle_beta   90.00
_cell.angle_gamma   90.00
#
_symmetry.space_group_name_H-M   'P 1'
#
loop_
_entity.id
_entity.type
_entity.pdbx_description
1 polymer ?
#
loop_
_entity_poly.entity_id
_entity_poly.type
_entity_poly.pdbx_seq_one_letter_code
_entity_poly.pdbx_strand_id
1 'polypeptide(L)'
;MDFVRVMSFEPDAEEHARLLAKQRVGDLCLPTALFSTKGEIEINLTKARGSSSIYKPNMKFLSQYTDAARFTVEKKISVECDTLDHLTAAEKIPKIDFIKLDVQGAELDILKGGKTALASEAIAIELEV
;
A
#
# COMPACT_ATOMS: atom_id res chain seq x y z
N MET A 1 -19.03 -17.20 -11.50
CA MET A 1 -18.98 -17.02 -10.04
C MET A 1 -17.56 -16.58 -9.68
N ASP A 2 -17.41 -15.37 -9.19
CA ASP A 2 -16.10 -14.88 -8.75
C ASP A 2 -15.84 -15.36 -7.33
N PHE A 3 -14.91 -16.28 -7.18
CA PHE A 3 -14.50 -16.83 -5.88
C PHE A 3 -13.50 -15.95 -5.13
N VAL A 4 -13.01 -14.89 -5.77
CA VAL A 4 -11.99 -14.00 -5.22
C VAL A 4 -12.58 -12.62 -4.99
N ARG A 5 -12.52 -12.15 -3.75
CA ARG A 5 -12.81 -10.77 -3.37
C ARG A 5 -11.49 -10.02 -3.18
N VAL A 6 -11.34 -8.92 -3.87
CA VAL A 6 -10.12 -8.09 -3.79
C VAL A 6 -10.34 -6.92 -2.83
N MET A 7 -9.37 -6.73 -1.94
CA MET A 7 -9.24 -5.52 -1.15
C MET A 7 -7.99 -4.78 -1.57
N SER A 8 -8.10 -3.51 -1.83
CA SER A 8 -6.99 -2.61 -2.14
C SER A 8 -6.93 -1.46 -1.16
N PHE A 9 -5.72 -0.95 -0.97
CA PHE A 9 -5.43 0.19 -0.12
C PHE A 9 -4.71 1.23 -0.98
N GLU A 10 -5.33 2.38 -1.18
CA GLU A 10 -4.78 3.43 -2.02
C GLU A 10 -4.96 4.78 -1.32
N PRO A 11 -3.89 5.31 -0.72
CA PRO A 11 -3.95 6.56 0.03
C PRO A 11 -3.96 7.81 -0.84
N ASP A 12 -3.49 7.75 -2.09
CA ASP A 12 -3.58 8.88 -3.02
C ASP A 12 -5.03 9.05 -3.47
N ALA A 13 -5.64 10.20 -3.16
CA ALA A 13 -7.06 10.45 -3.43
C ALA A 13 -7.41 10.39 -4.93
N GLU A 14 -6.51 10.81 -5.79
CA GLU A 14 -6.71 10.77 -7.25
C GLU A 14 -6.71 9.32 -7.75
N GLU A 15 -5.72 8.55 -7.34
CA GLU A 15 -5.60 7.15 -7.73
C GLU A 15 -6.72 6.30 -7.10
N HIS A 16 -7.09 6.57 -5.85
CA HIS A 16 -8.23 5.93 -5.19
C HIS A 16 -9.53 6.14 -5.98
N ALA A 17 -9.80 7.37 -6.43
CA ALA A 17 -10.98 7.66 -7.25
C ALA A 17 -10.97 6.88 -8.58
N ARG A 18 -9.80 6.72 -9.19
CA ARG A 18 -9.62 5.91 -10.43
C ARG A 18 -9.89 4.42 -10.19
N LEU A 19 -9.43 3.89 -9.06
CA LEU A 19 -9.67 2.50 -8.68
C LEU A 19 -11.14 2.25 -8.39
N LEU A 20 -11.81 3.15 -7.66
CA LEU A 20 -13.24 3.04 -7.39
C LEU A 20 -14.08 2.99 -8.68
N ALA A 21 -13.73 3.78 -9.69
CA ALA A 21 -14.44 3.80 -10.96
C ALA A 21 -14.35 2.48 -11.74
N LYS A 22 -13.35 1.64 -11.44
CA LYS A 22 -13.12 0.34 -12.08
C LYS A 22 -13.41 -0.85 -11.17
N GLN A 23 -13.84 -0.58 -9.95
CA GLN A 23 -14.04 -1.61 -8.93
C GLN A 23 -15.18 -2.56 -9.32
N ARG A 24 -14.94 -3.87 -9.14
CA ARG A 24 -15.98 -4.89 -9.32
C ARG A 24 -16.93 -4.90 -8.13
N VAL A 25 -18.14 -5.35 -8.37
CA VAL A 25 -19.12 -5.57 -7.28
C VAL A 25 -18.56 -6.59 -6.29
N GLY A 26 -18.53 -6.23 -5.01
CA GLY A 26 -17.99 -7.08 -3.94
C GLY A 26 -16.54 -6.81 -3.56
N ASP A 27 -15.76 -6.12 -4.40
CA ASP A 27 -14.42 -5.66 -4.04
C ASP A 27 -14.48 -4.45 -3.10
N LEU A 28 -13.38 -4.16 -2.42
CA LEU A 28 -13.25 -3.05 -1.48
C LEU A 28 -11.97 -2.26 -1.80
N CYS A 29 -12.07 -0.95 -1.85
CA CYS A 29 -10.91 -0.07 -1.94
C CYS A 29 -10.96 0.97 -0.81
N LEU A 30 -9.96 0.99 0.04
CA LEU A 30 -9.87 1.89 1.20
C LEU A 30 -8.90 3.04 0.92
N PRO A 31 -9.29 4.30 1.22
CA PRO A 31 -8.44 5.48 1.03
C PRO A 31 -7.44 5.64 2.20
N THR A 32 -6.71 4.60 2.51
CA THR A 32 -5.75 4.59 3.62
C THR A 32 -4.49 3.85 3.23
N ALA A 33 -3.37 4.24 3.78
CA ALA A 33 -2.13 3.49 3.70
C ALA A 33 -2.08 2.41 4.78
N LEU A 34 -1.42 1.30 4.50
CA LEU A 34 -1.05 0.32 5.52
C LEU A 34 0.33 0.66 6.08
N PHE A 35 0.47 0.56 7.38
CA PHE A 35 1.74 0.83 8.07
C PHE A 35 1.87 0.04 9.37
N SER A 36 2.98 0.23 10.11
CA SER A 36 3.22 -0.42 11.40
C SER A 36 2.42 0.20 12.56
N THR A 37 1.91 1.42 12.38
CA THR A 37 1.15 2.15 13.39
C THR A 37 0.00 2.92 12.72
N LYS A 38 -1.05 3.18 13.49
CA LYS A 38 -2.14 4.05 13.05
C LYS A 38 -1.74 5.52 13.23
N GLY A 39 -2.10 6.36 12.25
CA GLY A 39 -1.82 7.80 12.29
C GLY A 39 -1.73 8.40 10.90
N GLU A 40 -0.73 9.25 10.70
CA GLU A 40 -0.42 9.87 9.41
C GLU A 40 1.02 9.57 9.00
N ILE A 41 1.23 9.38 7.70
CA ILE A 41 2.56 9.23 7.09
C ILE A 41 2.69 10.14 5.88
N GLU A 42 3.93 10.54 5.60
CA GLU A 42 4.26 11.31 4.40
C GLU A 42 4.69 10.37 3.28
N ILE A 43 4.08 10.52 2.11
CA ILE A 43 4.45 9.78 0.89
C ILE A 43 5.11 10.74 -0.09
N ASN A 44 6.26 10.33 -0.62
CA ASN A 44 6.95 11.01 -1.71
C ASN A 44 6.36 10.52 -3.04
N LEU A 45 5.52 11.34 -3.68
CA LEU A 45 4.96 11.04 -4.99
C LEU A 45 6.00 11.32 -6.06
N THR A 46 6.39 10.30 -6.78
CA THR A 46 7.37 10.39 -7.86
C THR A 46 6.69 10.59 -9.22
N LYS A 47 7.49 10.98 -10.21
CA LYS A 47 7.05 11.15 -11.60
C LYS A 47 6.37 9.89 -12.14
N ALA A 48 6.94 8.71 -11.89
CA ALA A 48 6.26 7.44 -12.11
C ALA A 48 5.55 7.03 -10.81
N ARG A 49 4.22 7.17 -10.74
CA ARG A 49 3.44 6.96 -9.51
C ARG A 49 3.68 5.60 -8.83
N GLY A 50 3.89 4.54 -9.61
CA GLY A 50 4.24 3.22 -9.10
C GLY A 50 5.60 3.12 -8.39
N SER A 51 6.42 4.19 -8.45
CA SER A 51 7.70 4.28 -7.71
C SER A 51 7.60 5.18 -6.48
N SER A 52 6.40 5.62 -6.12
CA SER A 52 6.16 6.46 -4.94
C SER A 52 6.33 5.66 -3.65
N SER A 53 6.85 6.28 -2.61
CA SER A 53 7.20 5.61 -1.36
C SER A 53 7.17 6.59 -0.18
N ILE A 54 7.06 6.03 1.03
CA ILE A 54 7.35 6.76 2.28
C ILE A 54 8.83 7.13 2.38
N TYR A 55 9.70 6.37 1.71
CA TYR A 55 11.13 6.64 1.66
C TYR A 55 11.49 7.55 0.50
N LYS A 56 12.48 8.41 0.71
CA LYS A 56 13.04 9.24 -0.37
C LYS A 56 13.90 8.37 -1.29
N PRO A 57 13.75 8.51 -2.62
CA PRO A 57 14.63 7.85 -3.56
C PRO A 57 16.09 8.25 -3.32
N ASN A 58 17.00 7.29 -3.34
CA ASN A 58 18.44 7.56 -3.32
C ASN A 58 18.92 7.99 -4.72
N MET A 59 18.70 9.25 -5.05
CA MET A 59 19.03 9.79 -6.38
C MET A 59 20.52 9.72 -6.71
N LYS A 60 21.41 9.74 -5.70
CA LYS A 60 22.85 9.55 -5.90
C LYS A 60 23.16 8.17 -6.49
N PHE A 61 22.43 7.15 -6.03
CA PHE A 61 22.55 5.78 -6.56
C PHE A 61 21.78 5.64 -7.89
N LEU A 62 20.54 6.11 -7.94
CA LEU A 62 19.65 5.95 -9.09
C LEU A 62 20.11 6.70 -10.33
N SER A 63 20.84 7.81 -10.19
CA SER A 63 21.37 8.58 -11.32
C SER A 63 22.35 7.80 -12.23
N GLN A 64 22.81 6.64 -11.78
CA GLN A 64 23.62 5.73 -12.59
C GLN A 64 22.80 4.95 -13.64
N TYR A 65 21.49 4.96 -13.54
CA TYR A 65 20.58 4.25 -14.43
C TYR A 65 19.88 5.20 -15.40
N THR A 66 19.61 4.74 -16.60
CA THR A 66 19.07 5.56 -17.70
C THR A 66 17.65 6.10 -17.45
N ASP A 67 16.86 5.42 -16.63
CA ASP A 67 15.48 5.81 -16.31
C ASP A 67 15.32 6.42 -14.92
N ALA A 68 16.40 6.93 -14.32
CA ALA A 68 16.41 7.55 -12.99
C ALA A 68 15.36 8.67 -12.83
N ALA A 69 15.01 9.35 -13.91
CA ALA A 69 14.03 10.43 -13.88
C ALA A 69 12.64 10.00 -13.37
N ARG A 70 12.27 8.75 -13.50
CA ARG A 70 10.99 8.20 -12.97
C ARG A 70 10.87 8.32 -11.44
N PHE A 71 12.00 8.32 -10.74
CA PHE A 71 12.08 8.42 -9.28
C PHE A 71 12.11 9.87 -8.77
N THR A 72 12.07 10.87 -9.66
CA THR A 72 12.03 12.27 -9.23
C THR A 72 10.78 12.53 -8.42
N VAL A 73 10.95 13.02 -7.18
CA VAL A 73 9.84 13.40 -6.32
C VAL A 73 9.22 14.69 -6.83
N GLU A 74 7.95 14.64 -7.22
CA GLU A 74 7.20 15.80 -7.70
C GLU A 74 6.49 16.53 -6.57
N LYS A 75 5.95 15.79 -5.61
CA LYS A 75 5.32 16.36 -4.42
C LYS A 75 5.32 15.37 -3.27
N LYS A 76 5.04 15.88 -2.08
CA LYS A 76 4.79 15.08 -0.89
C LYS A 76 3.35 15.24 -0.47
N ILE A 77 2.74 14.17 -0.03
CA ILE A 77 1.39 14.16 0.54
C ILE A 77 1.42 13.54 1.92
N SER A 78 0.64 14.11 2.85
CA SER A 78 0.31 13.45 4.11
C SER A 78 -0.96 12.64 3.93
N VAL A 79 -0.93 11.38 4.36
CA VAL A 79 -2.06 10.47 4.23
C VAL A 79 -2.32 9.75 5.54
N GLU A 80 -3.57 9.41 5.78
CA GLU A 80 -3.92 8.54 6.91
C GLU A 80 -3.38 7.14 6.69
N CYS A 81 -2.87 6.53 7.75
CA CYS A 81 -2.43 5.14 7.75
C CYS A 81 -3.04 4.37 8.92
N ASP A 82 -3.15 3.07 8.73
CA ASP A 82 -3.64 2.15 9.75
C ASP A 82 -2.88 0.82 9.67
N THR A 83 -3.08 -0.02 10.67
CA THR A 83 -2.48 -1.35 10.70
C THR A 83 -3.49 -2.40 10.23
N LEU A 84 -3.00 -3.48 9.63
CA LEU A 84 -3.86 -4.62 9.29
C LEU A 84 -4.54 -5.20 10.54
N ASP A 85 -3.82 -5.30 11.64
CA ASP A 85 -4.36 -5.83 12.90
C ASP A 85 -5.53 -4.98 13.41
N HIS A 86 -5.42 -3.64 13.37
CA HIS A 86 -6.51 -2.76 13.79
C HIS A 86 -7.71 -2.85 12.84
N LEU A 87 -7.48 -2.83 11.53
CA LEU A 87 -8.56 -2.89 10.54
C LEU A 87 -9.33 -4.22 10.60
N THR A 88 -8.63 -5.32 10.83
CA THR A 88 -9.23 -6.65 11.02
C THR A 88 -10.01 -6.72 12.32
N ALA A 89 -9.42 -6.28 13.43
CA ALA A 89 -10.10 -6.29 14.74
C ALA A 89 -11.32 -5.37 14.80
N ALA A 90 -11.31 -4.26 14.07
CA ALA A 90 -12.43 -3.34 13.95
C ALA A 90 -13.48 -3.77 12.91
N GLU A 91 -13.32 -4.96 12.33
CA GLU A 91 -14.21 -5.51 11.28
C GLU A 91 -14.37 -4.59 10.05
N LYS A 92 -13.39 -3.71 9.81
CA LYS A 92 -13.37 -2.82 8.65
C LYS A 92 -12.96 -3.53 7.37
N ILE A 93 -12.23 -4.62 7.50
CA ILE A 93 -11.84 -5.50 6.42
C ILE A 93 -12.17 -6.95 6.76
N PRO A 94 -12.53 -7.78 5.77
CA PRO A 94 -12.75 -9.21 5.98
C PRO A 94 -11.43 -9.93 6.23
N LYS A 95 -11.54 -11.22 6.53
CA LYS A 95 -10.43 -12.15 6.66
C LYS A 95 -9.52 -12.11 5.42
N ILE A 96 -8.21 -12.20 5.66
CA ILE A 96 -7.17 -12.15 4.62
C ILE A 96 -6.67 -13.57 4.36
N ASP A 97 -6.89 -14.09 3.16
CA ASP A 97 -6.32 -15.37 2.75
C ASP A 97 -4.96 -15.18 2.05
N PHE A 98 -4.82 -14.12 1.27
CA PHE A 98 -3.62 -13.79 0.51
C PHE A 98 -3.38 -12.29 0.54
N ILE A 99 -2.12 -11.87 0.68
CA ILE A 99 -1.72 -10.46 0.57
C ILE A 99 -0.56 -10.32 -0.40
N LYS A 100 -0.67 -9.34 -1.30
CA LYS A 100 0.45 -8.85 -2.12
C LYS A 100 0.83 -7.46 -1.63
N LEU A 101 2.10 -7.25 -1.35
CA LEU A 101 2.68 -5.96 -0.98
C LEU A 101 3.69 -5.52 -2.04
N ASP A 102 3.42 -4.36 -2.61
CA ASP A 102 4.28 -3.65 -3.55
C ASP A 102 4.20 -2.17 -3.22
N VAL A 103 4.94 -1.75 -2.19
CA VAL A 103 4.86 -0.41 -1.59
C VAL A 103 6.21 0.30 -1.57
N GLN A 104 7.15 -0.21 -2.34
CA GLN A 104 8.44 0.42 -2.57
C GLN A 104 9.22 0.68 -1.28
N GLY A 105 9.33 -0.35 -0.42
CA GLY A 105 10.18 -0.37 0.76
C GLY A 105 9.47 -0.37 2.13
N ALA A 106 8.14 -0.18 2.18
CA ALA A 106 7.38 -0.20 3.43
C ALA A 106 6.79 -1.58 3.78
N GLU A 107 7.14 -2.63 3.04
CA GLU A 107 6.60 -3.99 3.19
C GLU A 107 6.79 -4.51 4.62
N LEU A 108 7.98 -4.36 5.19
CA LEU A 108 8.27 -4.79 6.55
C LEU A 108 7.43 -4.04 7.59
N ASP A 109 7.20 -2.75 7.40
CA ASP A 109 6.38 -1.95 8.32
C ASP A 109 4.92 -2.41 8.29
N ILE A 110 4.39 -2.74 7.11
CA ILE A 110 3.05 -3.29 6.97
C ILE A 110 2.95 -4.67 7.65
N LEU A 111 3.94 -5.53 7.45
CA LEU A 111 3.97 -6.85 8.10
C LEU A 111 4.01 -6.74 9.63
N LYS A 112 4.76 -5.78 10.18
CA LYS A 112 4.77 -5.51 11.62
C LYS A 112 3.39 -5.08 12.14
N GLY A 113 2.67 -4.26 11.36
CA GLY A 113 1.31 -3.81 11.68
C GLY A 113 0.23 -4.88 11.46
N GLY A 114 0.56 -5.97 10.77
CA GLY A 114 -0.35 -7.08 10.47
C GLY A 114 0.02 -8.40 11.14
N LYS A 115 0.89 -8.38 12.12
CA LYS A 115 1.47 -9.60 12.71
C LYS A 115 0.41 -10.59 13.20
N THR A 116 -0.63 -10.10 13.87
CA THR A 116 -1.71 -10.95 14.40
C THR A 116 -2.61 -11.47 13.29
N ALA A 117 -3.12 -10.57 12.44
CA ALA A 117 -4.02 -10.93 11.35
C ALA A 117 -3.36 -11.90 10.36
N LEU A 118 -2.12 -11.65 9.96
CA LEU A 118 -1.40 -12.47 9.01
C LEU A 118 -1.02 -13.84 9.59
N ALA A 119 -0.60 -13.90 10.85
CA ALA A 119 -0.24 -15.16 11.49
C ALA A 119 -1.44 -16.08 11.72
N SER A 120 -2.63 -15.51 11.93
CA SER A 120 -3.84 -16.29 12.24
C SER A 120 -4.65 -16.69 11.01
N GLU A 121 -4.52 -15.96 9.89
CA GLU A 121 -5.48 -16.05 8.78
C GLU A 121 -4.82 -16.23 7.41
N ALA A 122 -3.69 -15.58 7.15
CA ALA A 122 -3.11 -15.59 5.81
C ALA A 122 -2.49 -16.94 5.43
N ILE A 123 -2.83 -17.41 4.24
CA ILE A 123 -2.29 -18.64 3.65
C ILE A 123 -0.98 -18.35 2.93
N ALA A 124 -0.87 -17.20 2.27
CA ALA A 124 0.33 -16.80 1.53
C ALA A 124 0.52 -15.29 1.49
N ILE A 125 1.78 -14.89 1.35
CA ILE A 125 2.22 -13.50 1.25
C ILE A 125 3.16 -13.38 0.05
N GLU A 126 2.91 -12.42 -0.83
CA GLU A 126 3.79 -12.03 -1.92
C GLU A 126 4.37 -10.66 -1.62
N LEU A 127 5.68 -10.53 -1.69
CA LEU A 127 6.41 -9.26 -1.47
C LEU A 127 7.19 -8.91 -2.73
N GLU A 128 7.06 -7.67 -3.18
CA GLU A 128 7.95 -7.09 -4.19
C GLU A 128 8.97 -6.18 -3.49
N VAL A 129 10.20 -6.66 -3.39
CA VAL A 129 11.29 -6.00 -2.69
C VAL A 129 12.43 -5.60 -3.64
#